data_829c89fec819c49af9300c619ec04c2f
#
_entry.id   829c89fec819c49af9300c619ec04c2f
#
_cell.length_a   1.000
_cell.length_b   1.000
_cell.length_c   1.000
_cell.angle_alpha   90.00
_cell.angle_beta   90.00
_cell.angle_gamma   90.00
#
_symmetry.space_group_name_H-M   'P 1'
#
loop_
_entity.id
_entity.type
_entity.pdbx_description
1 polymer ?
#
loop_
_entity_poly.entity_id
_entity_poly.type
_entity_poly.pdbx_seq_one_letter_code
_entity_poly.pdbx_strand_id
1 'polypeptide(L)'
;MLTVIYPYLSIRVKYSLMTEKVYKGCKIPLDLYYDIENQVWYKLEPDGTVRVGATDIGQTRAGKMVNVRIKAVGKYVQKGKPIASLESGKWTGPVPAIIEGEIVERNELLFDTPELINEDPYGRGWIARLKPAHLEKDLRDLLTGEEAFNKLKEYMDREGVECKGS
;
A
#
# COMPACT_ATOMS: atom_id res chain seq x y z
N MET A 1 -16.08 -7.35 -29.75
CA MET A 1 -15.81 -8.78 -29.80
C MET A 1 -15.58 -9.41 -28.43
N LEU A 2 -14.71 -8.84 -27.63
CA LEU A 2 -14.50 -9.33 -26.26
C LEU A 2 -15.78 -9.29 -25.43
N THR A 3 -16.61 -8.27 -25.64
CA THR A 3 -17.89 -8.14 -24.93
C THR A 3 -18.90 -9.23 -25.28
N VAL A 4 -18.81 -9.79 -26.50
CA VAL A 4 -19.72 -10.83 -26.96
C VAL A 4 -19.25 -12.21 -26.51
N ILE A 5 -17.95 -12.48 -26.68
CA ILE A 5 -17.38 -13.80 -26.41
C ILE A 5 -17.00 -13.94 -24.93
N TYR A 6 -16.58 -12.82 -24.31
CA TYR A 6 -16.10 -12.82 -22.94
C TYR A 6 -16.74 -11.69 -22.15
N PRO A 7 -18.03 -11.77 -21.85
CA PRO A 7 -18.74 -10.71 -21.16
C PRO A 7 -18.12 -10.40 -19.78
N TYR A 8 -17.64 -11.41 -19.10
CA TYR A 8 -16.98 -11.21 -17.81
C TYR A 8 -15.65 -10.44 -17.96
N LEU A 9 -14.95 -10.58 -19.09
CA LEU A 9 -13.73 -9.82 -19.35
C LEU A 9 -14.07 -8.35 -19.59
N SER A 10 -15.17 -8.07 -20.26
CA SER A 10 -15.65 -6.71 -20.46
C SER A 10 -15.98 -6.03 -19.13
N ILE A 11 -16.65 -6.76 -18.25
CA ILE A 11 -16.97 -6.28 -16.90
C ILE A 11 -15.68 -6.01 -16.13
N ARG A 12 -14.73 -6.92 -16.26
CA ARG A 12 -13.44 -6.81 -15.58
C ARG A 12 -12.66 -5.58 -16.04
N VAL A 13 -12.69 -5.29 -17.34
CA VAL A 13 -12.05 -4.10 -17.89
C VAL A 13 -12.72 -2.84 -17.34
N LYS A 14 -14.05 -2.80 -17.34
CA LYS A 14 -14.78 -1.67 -16.76
C LYS A 14 -14.43 -1.47 -15.27
N TYR A 15 -14.40 -2.57 -14.54
CA TYR A 15 -14.06 -2.53 -13.13
C TYR A 15 -12.63 -2.00 -12.94
N SER A 16 -11.68 -2.47 -13.76
CA SER A 16 -10.30 -2.02 -13.71
C SER A 16 -10.17 -0.52 -13.94
N LEU A 17 -10.97 0.04 -14.86
CA LEU A 17 -10.96 1.48 -15.12
C LEU A 17 -11.55 2.28 -13.97
N MET A 18 -12.32 1.65 -13.08
CA MET A 18 -12.98 2.29 -11.95
C MET A 18 -12.38 1.88 -10.61
N THR A 19 -11.18 1.26 -10.62
CA THR A 19 -10.58 0.74 -9.39
C THR A 19 -9.86 1.80 -8.57
N GLU A 20 -9.68 3.01 -9.10
CA GLU A 20 -9.05 4.09 -8.36
C GLU A 20 -10.03 5.22 -8.12
N LYS A 21 -10.14 5.67 -6.88
CA LYS A 21 -10.89 6.85 -6.51
C LYS A 21 -9.95 7.92 -5.97
N VAL A 22 -10.43 9.15 -5.98
CA VAL A 22 -9.67 10.28 -5.45
C VAL A 22 -10.53 10.99 -4.42
N TYR A 23 -9.96 11.32 -3.28
CA TYR A 23 -10.63 12.10 -2.24
C TYR A 23 -9.65 13.16 -1.74
N LYS A 24 -10.06 14.43 -1.83
CA LYS A 24 -9.22 15.57 -1.44
C LYS A 24 -7.80 15.46 -2.02
N GLY A 25 -7.74 15.12 -3.30
CA GLY A 25 -6.47 14.99 -4.04
C GLY A 25 -5.71 13.69 -3.82
N CYS A 26 -6.06 12.89 -2.80
CA CYS A 26 -5.37 11.63 -2.54
C CYS A 26 -5.94 10.49 -3.38
N LYS A 27 -5.05 9.72 -3.98
CA LYS A 27 -5.44 8.55 -4.78
C LYS A 27 -5.64 7.35 -3.88
N ILE A 28 -6.73 6.62 -4.11
CA ILE A 28 -7.10 5.44 -3.31
C ILE A 28 -7.52 4.32 -4.26
N PRO A 29 -6.59 3.41 -4.62
CA PRO A 29 -6.94 2.22 -5.39
C PRO A 29 -7.87 1.31 -4.58
N LEU A 30 -8.96 0.85 -5.20
CA LEU A 30 -9.97 0.01 -4.54
C LEU A 30 -9.59 -1.47 -4.51
N ASP A 31 -8.62 -1.88 -5.33
CA ASP A 31 -8.19 -3.27 -5.45
C ASP A 31 -7.07 -3.66 -4.49
N LEU A 32 -6.66 -2.74 -3.64
CA LEU A 32 -5.66 -3.00 -2.60
C LEU A 32 -6.33 -3.26 -1.26
N TYR A 33 -5.57 -3.86 -0.34
CA TYR A 33 -5.96 -4.03 1.06
C TYR A 33 -5.24 -2.98 1.90
N TYR A 34 -5.89 -2.47 2.93
CA TYR A 34 -5.39 -1.33 3.69
C TYR A 34 -5.36 -1.56 5.19
N ASP A 35 -4.25 -1.20 5.79
CA ASP A 35 -4.14 -0.92 7.22
C ASP A 35 -4.43 0.57 7.38
N ILE A 36 -5.63 0.90 7.82
CA ILE A 36 -6.11 2.29 7.86
C ILE A 36 -5.30 3.14 8.84
N GLU A 37 -5.04 2.62 10.03
CA GLU A 37 -4.38 3.41 11.07
C GLU A 37 -2.90 3.68 10.79
N ASN A 38 -2.22 2.74 10.15
CA ASN A 38 -0.80 2.90 9.83
C ASN A 38 -0.56 3.36 8.38
N GLN A 39 -1.62 3.48 7.59
CA GLN A 39 -1.55 3.94 6.21
C GLN A 39 -0.60 3.09 5.36
N VAL A 40 -0.81 1.79 5.41
CA VAL A 40 -0.05 0.79 4.66
C VAL A 40 -1.01 0.08 3.70
N TRP A 41 -0.57 -0.11 2.46
CA TRP A 41 -1.34 -0.88 1.49
C TRP A 41 -0.66 -2.22 1.20
N TYR A 42 -1.49 -3.21 0.84
CA TYR A 42 -1.04 -4.55 0.45
C TYR A 42 -1.68 -4.93 -0.87
N LYS A 43 -0.88 -5.47 -1.77
CA LYS A 43 -1.35 -5.96 -3.07
C LYS A 43 -1.06 -7.45 -3.17
N LEU A 44 -2.11 -8.24 -3.42
CA LEU A 44 -1.96 -9.68 -3.63
C LEU A 44 -1.40 -9.90 -5.03
N GLU A 45 -0.27 -10.60 -5.12
CA GLU A 45 0.36 -10.91 -6.40
C GLU A 45 -0.10 -12.28 -6.90
N PRO A 46 -0.06 -12.53 -8.23
CA PRO A 46 -0.50 -13.82 -8.79
C PRO A 46 0.26 -15.03 -8.27
N ASP A 47 1.51 -14.84 -7.83
CA ASP A 47 2.33 -15.94 -7.31
C ASP A 47 2.09 -16.25 -5.83
N GLY A 48 1.11 -15.58 -5.21
CA GLY A 48 0.79 -15.78 -3.80
C GLY A 48 1.58 -14.90 -2.85
N THR A 49 2.52 -14.12 -3.34
CA THR A 49 3.21 -13.14 -2.49
C THR A 49 2.37 -11.89 -2.34
N VAL A 50 2.77 -11.01 -1.42
CA VAL A 50 2.05 -9.76 -1.15
C VAL A 50 3.05 -8.62 -1.21
N ARG A 51 2.74 -7.61 -2.01
CA ARG A 51 3.53 -6.39 -2.09
C ARG A 51 2.99 -5.37 -1.10
N VAL A 52 3.88 -4.61 -0.46
CA VAL A 52 3.49 -3.67 0.59
C VAL A 52 4.12 -2.30 0.34
N GLY A 53 3.37 -1.24 0.69
CA GLY A 53 3.87 0.11 0.58
C GLY A 53 3.05 1.09 1.42
N ALA A 54 3.43 2.36 1.36
CA ALA A 54 2.72 3.44 2.03
C ALA A 54 1.64 4.02 1.12
N THR A 55 0.51 4.43 1.70
CA THR A 55 -0.56 5.05 0.92
C THR A 55 -0.20 6.48 0.51
N ASP A 56 -0.93 7.01 -0.48
CA ASP A 56 -0.80 8.41 -0.87
C ASP A 56 -1.11 9.34 0.30
N ILE A 57 -2.08 8.98 1.12
CA ILE A 57 -2.44 9.71 2.34
C ILE A 57 -1.27 9.72 3.31
N GLY A 58 -0.69 8.55 3.56
CA GLY A 58 0.41 8.39 4.52
C GLY A 58 1.66 9.15 4.10
N GLN A 59 2.04 9.05 2.82
CA GLN A 59 3.21 9.75 2.34
C GLN A 59 3.02 11.29 2.37
N THR A 60 1.80 11.75 2.10
CA THR A 60 1.49 13.17 2.15
C THR A 60 1.63 13.70 3.58
N ARG A 61 1.10 12.95 4.54
CA ARG A 61 1.17 13.32 5.95
C ARG A 61 2.60 13.29 6.49
N ALA A 62 3.38 12.28 6.09
CA ALA A 62 4.75 12.11 6.55
C ALA A 62 5.72 13.14 5.93
N GLY A 63 5.47 13.55 4.69
CA GLY A 63 6.35 14.46 3.97
C GLY A 63 7.41 13.74 3.14
N LYS A 64 8.29 14.50 2.51
CA LYS A 64 9.30 13.96 1.59
C LYS A 64 10.25 13.00 2.31
N MET A 65 10.32 11.77 1.82
CA MET A 65 11.21 10.76 2.39
C MET A 65 12.67 11.07 2.09
N VAL A 66 13.50 10.91 3.12
CA VAL A 66 14.95 11.16 3.01
C VAL A 66 15.75 9.90 3.29
N ASN A 67 15.18 8.91 3.98
CA ASN A 67 15.85 7.66 4.27
C ASN A 67 14.85 6.52 4.44
N VAL A 68 15.19 5.35 3.92
CA VAL A 68 14.37 4.14 4.02
C VAL A 68 15.27 2.98 4.44
N ARG A 69 14.83 2.24 5.45
CA ARG A 69 15.47 1.00 5.87
C ARG A 69 14.46 -0.12 5.78
N ILE A 70 14.82 -1.19 5.11
CA ILE A 70 13.93 -2.35 4.90
C ILE A 70 14.63 -3.58 5.46
N LYS A 71 13.91 -4.42 6.17
CA LYS A 71 14.47 -5.67 6.69
C LYS A 71 15.02 -6.52 5.55
N ALA A 72 16.05 -7.29 5.85
CA ALA A 72 16.74 -8.08 4.83
C ALA A 72 15.87 -9.18 4.24
N VAL A 73 16.11 -9.50 2.98
CA VAL A 73 15.50 -10.67 2.34
C VAL A 73 15.85 -11.92 3.16
N GLY A 74 14.86 -12.79 3.36
CA GLY A 74 14.99 -13.98 4.18
C GLY A 74 14.56 -13.80 5.62
N LYS A 75 14.36 -12.56 6.08
CA LYS A 75 13.87 -12.30 7.43
C LYS A 75 12.37 -12.52 7.52
N TYR A 76 11.95 -13.18 8.59
CA TYR A 76 10.55 -13.34 8.92
C TYR A 76 10.08 -12.18 9.79
N VAL A 77 8.97 -11.55 9.42
CA VAL A 77 8.40 -10.43 10.16
C VAL A 77 7.10 -10.88 10.80
N GLN A 78 7.09 -10.89 12.13
CA GLN A 78 5.87 -11.20 12.89
C GLN A 78 4.89 -10.04 12.81
N LYS A 79 3.60 -10.38 12.95
CA LYS A 79 2.52 -9.39 12.97
C LYS A 79 2.80 -8.32 14.03
N GLY A 80 2.65 -7.07 13.63
CA GLY A 80 2.92 -5.92 14.49
C GLY A 80 4.35 -5.44 14.51
N LYS A 81 5.30 -6.22 13.97
CA LYS A 81 6.70 -5.83 13.90
C LYS A 81 6.97 -5.07 12.61
N PRO A 82 8.02 -4.23 12.59
CA PRO A 82 8.29 -3.41 11.40
C PRO A 82 8.88 -4.21 10.25
N ILE A 83 8.30 -4.01 9.06
CA ILE A 83 8.86 -4.46 7.78
C ILE A 83 9.99 -3.51 7.39
N ALA A 84 9.78 -2.24 7.64
CA ALA A 84 10.67 -1.16 7.24
C ALA A 84 10.54 0.00 8.22
N SER A 85 11.49 0.93 8.13
CA SER A 85 11.47 2.19 8.85
C SER A 85 11.65 3.30 7.83
N LEU A 86 10.80 4.32 7.89
CA LEU A 86 10.81 5.46 6.98
C LEU A 86 11.18 6.72 7.74
N GLU A 87 11.96 7.58 7.09
CA GLU A 87 12.34 8.87 7.67
C GLU A 87 12.10 9.98 6.66
N SER A 88 11.35 10.99 7.06
CA SER A 88 11.20 12.24 6.31
C SER A 88 11.89 13.36 7.07
N GLY A 89 11.86 14.58 6.56
CA GLY A 89 12.43 15.73 7.26
C GLY A 89 11.75 16.07 8.58
N LYS A 90 10.53 15.57 8.80
CA LYS A 90 9.71 15.92 9.98
C LYS A 90 9.18 14.72 10.75
N TRP A 91 9.44 13.49 10.29
CA TRP A 91 8.83 12.30 10.89
C TRP A 91 9.72 11.08 10.67
N THR A 92 9.73 10.18 11.63
CA THR A 92 10.36 8.88 11.53
C THR A 92 9.39 7.85 12.11
N GLY A 93 9.20 6.74 11.43
CA GLY A 93 8.30 5.71 11.93
C GLY A 93 8.39 4.41 11.17
N PRO A 94 7.79 3.36 11.74
CA PRO A 94 7.81 2.03 11.13
C PRO A 94 6.70 1.84 10.11
N VAL A 95 6.89 0.83 9.25
CA VAL A 95 5.84 0.22 8.45
C VAL A 95 5.57 -1.13 9.11
N PRO A 96 4.57 -1.21 10.00
CA PRO A 96 4.31 -2.45 10.74
C PRO A 96 3.60 -3.48 9.86
N ALA A 97 3.89 -4.74 10.11
CA ALA A 97 3.27 -5.85 9.38
C ALA A 97 1.89 -6.16 9.96
N ILE A 98 0.85 -6.13 9.14
CA ILE A 98 -0.43 -6.77 9.43
C ILE A 98 -0.40 -8.17 8.83
N ILE A 99 0.16 -8.31 7.63
CA ILE A 99 0.39 -9.63 7.03
C ILE A 99 1.78 -10.09 7.46
N GLU A 100 1.79 -11.18 8.22
CA GLU A 100 3.00 -11.78 8.74
C GLU A 100 3.64 -12.69 7.70
N GLY A 101 4.96 -12.67 7.58
CA GLY A 101 5.64 -13.55 6.65
C GLY A 101 7.09 -13.23 6.43
N GLU A 102 7.69 -13.92 5.46
CA GLU A 102 9.09 -13.77 5.11
C GLU A 102 9.26 -12.71 4.02
N ILE A 103 10.24 -11.83 4.19
CA ILE A 103 10.59 -10.86 3.15
C ILE A 103 11.30 -11.61 2.02
N VAL A 104 10.71 -11.60 0.83
CA VAL A 104 11.28 -12.26 -0.35
C VAL A 104 11.88 -11.30 -1.33
N GLU A 105 11.51 -10.01 -1.27
CA GLU A 105 12.07 -8.98 -2.13
C GLU A 105 11.96 -7.61 -1.45
N ARG A 106 12.99 -6.77 -1.67
CA ARG A 106 13.01 -5.38 -1.21
C ARG A 106 13.11 -4.47 -2.42
N ASN A 107 12.50 -3.31 -2.33
CA ASN A 107 12.67 -2.28 -3.37
C ASN A 107 13.96 -1.50 -3.07
N GLU A 108 15.07 -1.97 -3.61
CA GLU A 108 16.38 -1.38 -3.35
C GLU A 108 16.55 0.00 -3.99
N LEU A 109 15.68 0.39 -4.92
CA LEU A 109 15.68 1.74 -5.46
C LEU A 109 15.45 2.78 -4.38
N LEU A 110 14.74 2.42 -3.31
CA LEU A 110 14.41 3.34 -2.23
C LEU A 110 15.63 3.74 -1.38
N PHE A 111 16.70 2.96 -1.43
CA PHE A 111 17.90 3.30 -0.68
C PHE A 111 18.61 4.53 -1.28
N ASP A 112 18.56 4.68 -2.60
CA ASP A 112 19.15 5.83 -3.29
C ASP A 112 18.10 6.90 -3.62
N THR A 113 16.84 6.51 -3.81
CA THR A 113 15.75 7.40 -4.21
C THR A 113 14.54 7.20 -3.32
N PRO A 114 14.63 7.54 -2.02
CA PRO A 114 13.53 7.32 -1.08
C PRO A 114 12.27 8.10 -1.44
N GLU A 115 12.39 9.21 -2.14
CA GLU A 115 11.26 10.05 -2.58
C GLU A 115 10.33 9.37 -3.58
N LEU A 116 10.69 8.19 -4.11
CA LEU A 116 9.76 7.41 -4.91
C LEU A 116 8.49 7.05 -4.14
N ILE A 117 8.61 6.92 -2.82
CA ILE A 117 7.43 6.69 -1.95
C ILE A 117 6.45 7.86 -2.08
N ASN A 118 6.97 9.08 -2.20
CA ASN A 118 6.14 10.28 -2.34
C ASN A 118 5.62 10.44 -3.77
N GLU A 119 6.48 10.18 -4.75
CA GLU A 119 6.16 10.43 -6.15
C GLU A 119 5.21 9.39 -6.75
N ASP A 120 5.37 8.12 -6.34
CA ASP A 120 4.61 7.01 -6.92
C ASP A 120 4.37 5.92 -5.86
N PRO A 121 3.57 6.22 -4.82
CA PRO A 121 3.42 5.32 -3.67
C PRO A 121 2.87 3.95 -3.99
N TYR A 122 2.01 3.83 -5.01
CA TYR A 122 1.40 2.55 -5.38
C TYR A 122 2.14 1.83 -6.50
N GLY A 123 3.12 2.47 -7.11
CA GLY A 123 3.93 1.91 -8.20
C GLY A 123 5.38 1.74 -7.78
N ARG A 124 6.25 2.61 -8.31
CA ARG A 124 7.70 2.50 -8.08
C ARG A 124 8.10 2.69 -6.63
N GLY A 125 7.23 3.27 -5.79
CA GLY A 125 7.48 3.48 -4.36
C GLY A 125 7.11 2.30 -3.47
N TRP A 126 6.82 1.12 -4.03
CA TRP A 126 6.58 -0.08 -3.22
C TRP A 126 7.79 -0.37 -2.33
N ILE A 127 7.56 -0.97 -1.17
CA ILE A 127 8.61 -1.14 -0.15
C ILE A 127 9.20 -2.54 -0.15
N ALA A 128 8.34 -3.54 0.00
CA ALA A 128 8.80 -4.93 0.11
C ALA A 128 7.75 -5.89 -0.42
N ARG A 129 8.17 -7.12 -0.65
CA ARG A 129 7.27 -8.21 -1.01
C ARG A 129 7.47 -9.33 0.00
N LEU A 130 6.36 -9.85 0.49
CA LEU A 130 6.33 -10.86 1.54
C LEU A 130 5.74 -12.15 1.03
N LYS A 131 6.27 -13.27 1.52
CA LYS A 131 5.62 -14.57 1.39
C LYS A 131 4.79 -14.75 2.66
N PRO A 132 3.44 -14.63 2.57
CA PRO A 132 2.62 -14.66 3.77
C PRO A 132 2.57 -16.05 4.40
N ALA A 133 2.55 -16.08 5.72
CA ALA A 133 2.43 -17.33 6.48
C ALA A 133 0.96 -17.71 6.72
N HIS A 134 0.07 -16.70 6.88
CA HIS A 134 -1.33 -16.89 7.27
C HIS A 134 -2.21 -15.89 6.53
N LEU A 135 -2.17 -15.89 5.20
CA LEU A 135 -2.80 -14.84 4.40
C LEU A 135 -4.28 -14.64 4.70
N GLU A 136 -5.07 -15.70 4.67
CA GLU A 136 -6.53 -15.58 4.89
C GLU A 136 -6.85 -15.00 6.26
N LYS A 137 -6.13 -15.43 7.27
CA LYS A 137 -6.31 -14.95 8.63
C LYS A 137 -5.96 -13.47 8.73
N ASP A 138 -4.82 -13.08 8.16
CA ASP A 138 -4.31 -11.72 8.28
C ASP A 138 -5.13 -10.72 7.46
N LEU A 139 -5.69 -11.15 6.32
CA LEU A 139 -6.57 -10.29 5.52
C LEU A 139 -7.80 -9.83 6.27
N ARG A 140 -8.24 -10.57 7.29
CA ARG A 140 -9.40 -10.19 8.09
C ARG A 140 -9.18 -8.91 8.89
N ASP A 141 -7.92 -8.55 9.10
CA ASP A 141 -7.56 -7.33 9.83
C ASP A 141 -7.33 -6.14 8.90
N LEU A 142 -7.58 -6.33 7.60
CA LEU A 142 -7.43 -5.29 6.58
C LEU A 142 -8.78 -5.01 5.92
N LEU A 143 -8.90 -3.82 5.34
CA LEU A 143 -10.09 -3.44 4.58
C LEU A 143 -9.73 -3.27 3.11
N THR A 144 -10.71 -3.47 2.24
CA THR A 144 -10.53 -3.30 0.79
C THR A 144 -11.79 -2.71 0.18
N GLY A 145 -11.70 -2.24 -1.06
CA GLY A 145 -12.85 -1.77 -1.83
C GLY A 145 -13.48 -0.52 -1.25
N GLU A 146 -14.81 -0.42 -1.40
CA GLU A 146 -15.57 0.75 -0.94
C GLU A 146 -15.50 0.93 0.58
N GLU A 147 -15.48 -0.17 1.33
CA GLU A 147 -15.37 -0.10 2.79
C GLU A 147 -14.05 0.57 3.18
N ALA A 148 -12.94 0.17 2.55
CA ALA A 148 -11.65 0.79 2.79
C ALA A 148 -11.68 2.27 2.39
N PHE A 149 -12.26 2.58 1.24
CA PHE A 149 -12.37 3.96 0.77
C PHE A 149 -13.08 4.84 1.79
N ASN A 150 -14.21 4.36 2.32
CA ASN A 150 -14.97 5.12 3.31
C ASN A 150 -14.17 5.33 4.60
N LYS A 151 -13.46 4.32 5.06
CA LYS A 151 -12.63 4.44 6.26
C LYS A 151 -11.41 5.33 6.05
N LEU A 152 -10.84 5.31 4.86
CA LEU A 152 -9.73 6.20 4.52
C LEU A 152 -10.19 7.66 4.46
N LYS A 153 -11.41 7.93 3.98
CA LYS A 153 -11.97 9.28 4.01
C LYS A 153 -12.17 9.75 5.45
N GLU A 154 -12.70 8.87 6.32
CA GLU A 154 -12.87 9.19 7.75
C GLU A 154 -11.50 9.51 8.39
N TYR A 155 -10.48 8.72 8.07
CA TYR A 155 -9.13 8.98 8.56
C TYR A 155 -8.61 10.35 8.10
N MET A 156 -8.78 10.65 6.81
CA MET A 156 -8.33 11.93 6.24
C MET A 156 -9.02 13.11 6.91
N ASP A 157 -10.34 13.00 7.12
CA ASP A 157 -11.11 14.07 7.74
C ASP A 157 -10.71 14.27 9.20
N ARG A 158 -10.50 13.17 9.92
CA ARG A 158 -10.09 13.20 11.33
C ARG A 158 -8.69 13.81 11.49
N GLU A 159 -7.76 13.42 10.62
CA GLU A 159 -6.35 13.83 10.72
C GLU A 159 -6.04 15.10 9.92
N GLY A 160 -7.01 15.64 9.21
CA GLY A 160 -6.82 16.86 8.44
C GLY A 160 -5.86 16.69 7.25
N VAL A 161 -5.90 15.55 6.58
CA VAL A 161 -4.98 15.27 5.47
C VAL A 161 -5.64 15.60 4.14
N GLU A 162 -4.89 16.32 3.30
CA GLU A 162 -5.29 16.67 1.95
C GLU A 162 -4.08 16.54 1.06
N CYS A 163 -4.20 15.80 -0.06
CA CYS A 163 -3.10 15.62 -0.99
C CYS A 163 -3.15 16.71 -2.04
N LYS A 164 -1.98 17.16 -2.48
CA LYS A 164 -1.88 18.05 -3.62
C LYS A 164 -2.07 17.21 -4.86
N GLY A 165 -3.12 17.47 -5.63
CA GLY A 165 -3.35 16.77 -6.87
C GLY A 165 -2.17 16.95 -7.80
N SER A 166 -1.78 15.87 -8.47
CA SER A 166 -0.71 15.89 -9.46
C SER A 166 -1.20 16.54 -10.75
#